data_b9a0ad5c300323106b3027c9d1363ded
#
_entry.id   b9a0ad5c300323106b3027c9d1363ded
#
_cell.length_a   1.000
_cell.length_b   1.000
_cell.length_c   1.000
_cell.angle_alpha   90.00
_cell.angle_beta   90.00
_cell.angle_gamma   90.00
#
_symmetry.space_group_name_H-M   'P 1'
#
loop_
_entity.id
_entity.type
_entity.pdbx_description
1 polymer ?
#
loop_
_entity_poly.entity_id
_entity_poly.type
_entity_poly.pdbx_seq_one_letter_code
_entity_poly.pdbx_strand_id
1 'polypeptide(L)'
;MTSPALDAAVELLVAAVRGGMRDLVVCPGSRSQALALVAAELERVGAVRLHVRVDERSAAYFALGLARESERAVAVITTSGTAVANLHPAMLEAHHAGVPLIALTADRPAELHGIGANQTTVQQGLFGPLVPSATLPAPAEGDDLGDWRAAGALLADAAGAFHLNLAFREPLSGPVPALDGRVPRPFAAGDAVGADATAEHDDGATPATAAAGTPADGTAAATPADGTAAATDPAELLAASGGLSEER
;
A
#
# COMPACT_ATOMS: atom_id res chain seq x y z
N MET A 1 -24.79 -1.29 -11.18
CA MET A 1 -24.04 -0.04 -11.01
C MET A 1 -22.70 -0.43 -10.47
N THR A 2 -21.61 -0.02 -11.09
CA THR A 2 -20.28 -0.11 -10.55
C THR A 2 -20.16 0.93 -9.43
N SER A 3 -19.28 0.69 -8.48
CA SER A 3 -18.99 1.63 -7.40
C SER A 3 -17.85 2.55 -7.87
N PRO A 4 -17.93 3.88 -7.69
CA PRO A 4 -16.81 4.78 -8.01
C PRO A 4 -15.49 4.35 -7.36
N ALA A 5 -15.56 3.79 -6.15
CA ALA A 5 -14.39 3.22 -5.47
C ALA A 5 -13.79 2.03 -6.24
N LEU A 6 -14.64 1.15 -6.80
CA LEU A 6 -14.15 0.04 -7.63
C LEU A 6 -13.58 0.52 -8.95
N ASP A 7 -14.24 1.48 -9.60
CA ASP A 7 -13.77 2.02 -10.88
C ASP A 7 -12.37 2.67 -10.72
N ALA A 8 -12.17 3.44 -9.65
CA ALA A 8 -10.88 4.04 -9.32
C ALA A 8 -9.80 2.98 -8.99
N ALA A 9 -10.16 1.95 -8.22
CA ALA A 9 -9.24 0.85 -7.91
C ALA A 9 -8.82 0.09 -9.18
N VAL A 10 -9.75 -0.10 -10.14
CA VAL A 10 -9.46 -0.71 -11.45
C VAL A 10 -8.47 0.14 -12.24
N GLU A 11 -8.72 1.46 -12.37
CA GLU A 11 -7.83 2.34 -13.14
C GLU A 11 -6.41 2.37 -12.54
N LEU A 12 -6.30 2.46 -11.21
CA LEU A 12 -5.02 2.44 -10.50
C LEU A 12 -4.25 1.12 -10.72
N LEU A 13 -4.87 -0.01 -10.34
CA LEU A 13 -4.17 -1.29 -10.31
C LEU A 13 -3.92 -1.85 -11.71
N VAL A 14 -4.82 -1.65 -12.66
CA VAL A 14 -4.60 -2.03 -14.06
C VAL A 14 -3.41 -1.24 -14.65
N ALA A 15 -3.30 0.06 -14.36
CA ALA A 15 -2.17 0.86 -14.83
C ALA A 15 -0.85 0.41 -14.20
N ALA A 16 -0.83 0.14 -12.89
CA ALA A 16 0.35 -0.38 -12.19
C ALA A 16 0.82 -1.73 -12.78
N VAL A 17 -0.12 -2.64 -13.05
CA VAL A 17 0.18 -3.94 -13.65
C VAL A 17 0.68 -3.81 -15.09
N ARG A 18 0.12 -2.90 -15.87
CA ARG A 18 0.62 -2.59 -17.22
C ARG A 18 2.04 -2.04 -17.21
N GLY A 19 2.37 -1.24 -16.18
CA GLY A 19 3.71 -0.71 -15.96
C GLY A 19 4.73 -1.73 -15.47
N GLY A 20 4.30 -2.93 -15.05
CA GLY A 20 5.25 -3.98 -14.66
C GLY A 20 5.10 -4.53 -13.24
N MET A 21 4.20 -3.97 -12.42
CA MET A 21 3.92 -4.52 -11.09
C MET A 21 3.35 -5.94 -11.21
N ARG A 22 3.88 -6.87 -10.40
CA ARG A 22 3.55 -8.30 -10.50
C ARG A 22 3.14 -8.93 -9.18
N ASP A 23 3.46 -8.30 -8.08
CA ASP A 23 3.17 -8.80 -6.72
C ASP A 23 2.38 -7.77 -5.95
N LEU A 24 1.25 -8.20 -5.37
CA LEU A 24 0.41 -7.40 -4.49
C LEU A 24 0.27 -8.12 -3.15
N VAL A 25 0.56 -7.43 -2.05
CA VAL A 25 0.36 -7.94 -0.70
C VAL A 25 -0.86 -7.25 -0.10
N VAL A 26 -1.87 -8.00 0.32
CA VAL A 26 -3.15 -7.45 0.81
C VAL A 26 -3.37 -7.84 2.25
N CYS A 27 -3.64 -6.83 3.10
CA CYS A 27 -4.15 -7.02 4.45
C CYS A 27 -5.67 -6.83 4.45
N PRO A 28 -6.45 -7.71 5.09
CA PRO A 28 -7.90 -7.62 5.14
C PRO A 28 -8.37 -6.33 5.82
N GLY A 29 -9.39 -5.70 5.26
CA GLY A 29 -10.00 -4.52 5.87
C GLY A 29 -11.15 -3.95 5.03
N SER A 30 -12.14 -3.37 5.71
CA SER A 30 -13.36 -2.89 5.05
C SER A 30 -13.08 -1.74 4.07
N ARG A 31 -12.28 -0.73 4.49
CA ARG A 31 -12.04 0.46 3.66
C ARG A 31 -11.21 0.15 2.40
N SER A 32 -10.35 -0.87 2.45
CA SER A 32 -9.55 -1.34 1.30
C SER A 32 -10.27 -2.36 0.42
N GLN A 33 -11.57 -2.61 0.62
CA GLN A 33 -12.30 -3.66 -0.08
C GLN A 33 -12.27 -3.51 -1.60
N ALA A 34 -12.39 -2.30 -2.13
CA ALA A 34 -12.33 -2.05 -3.57
C ALA A 34 -10.99 -2.51 -4.16
N LEU A 35 -9.89 -2.15 -3.51
CA LEU A 35 -8.53 -2.58 -3.92
C LEU A 35 -8.36 -4.10 -3.83
N ALA A 36 -8.84 -4.71 -2.75
CA ALA A 36 -8.73 -6.15 -2.55
C ALA A 36 -9.51 -6.96 -3.58
N LEU A 37 -10.72 -6.53 -3.94
CA LEU A 37 -11.54 -7.18 -4.95
C LEU A 37 -10.91 -7.10 -6.35
N VAL A 38 -10.36 -5.94 -6.72
CA VAL A 38 -9.66 -5.78 -7.99
C VAL A 38 -8.36 -6.58 -8.01
N ALA A 39 -7.61 -6.61 -6.90
CA ALA A 39 -6.39 -7.44 -6.78
C ALA A 39 -6.71 -8.93 -6.97
N ALA A 40 -7.80 -9.42 -6.39
CA ALA A 40 -8.26 -10.81 -6.58
C ALA A 40 -8.64 -11.11 -8.04
N GLU A 41 -9.28 -10.17 -8.73
CA GLU A 41 -9.59 -10.32 -10.15
C GLU A 41 -8.32 -10.32 -11.02
N LEU A 42 -7.33 -9.48 -10.69
CA LEU A 42 -6.02 -9.47 -11.37
C LEU A 42 -5.27 -10.80 -11.20
N GLU A 43 -5.35 -11.41 -10.01
CA GLU A 43 -4.81 -12.76 -9.79
C GLU A 43 -5.57 -13.80 -10.60
N ARG A 44 -6.92 -13.77 -10.57
CA ARG A 44 -7.76 -14.69 -11.34
C ARG A 44 -7.41 -14.72 -12.82
N VAL A 45 -7.09 -13.56 -13.40
CA VAL A 45 -6.69 -13.48 -14.82
C VAL A 45 -5.19 -13.76 -15.05
N GLY A 46 -4.42 -14.07 -14.02
CA GLY A 46 -2.99 -14.39 -14.13
C GLY A 46 -2.10 -13.17 -14.36
N ALA A 47 -2.55 -11.97 -13.95
CA ALA A 47 -1.80 -10.74 -14.14
C ALA A 47 -0.82 -10.44 -12.99
N VAL A 48 -1.16 -10.86 -11.78
CA VAL A 48 -0.35 -10.69 -10.56
C VAL A 48 -0.32 -11.96 -9.72
N ARG A 49 0.61 -12.02 -8.78
CA ARG A 49 0.58 -12.92 -7.62
C ARG A 49 0.01 -12.13 -6.45
N LEU A 50 -1.04 -12.63 -5.83
CA LEU A 50 -1.70 -12.03 -4.68
C LEU A 50 -1.27 -12.74 -3.40
N HIS A 51 -0.74 -11.98 -2.45
CA HIS A 51 -0.29 -12.48 -1.16
C HIS A 51 -1.17 -11.91 -0.05
N VAL A 52 -2.03 -12.73 0.55
CA VAL A 52 -2.87 -12.28 1.67
C VAL A 52 -2.11 -12.47 2.99
N ARG A 53 -2.04 -11.42 3.81
CA ARG A 53 -1.44 -11.42 5.14
C ARG A 53 -2.34 -10.71 6.13
N VAL A 54 -2.49 -11.28 7.33
CA VAL A 54 -3.41 -10.73 8.35
C VAL A 54 -2.75 -9.58 9.11
N ASP A 55 -1.47 -9.69 9.44
CA ASP A 55 -0.72 -8.68 10.17
C ASP A 55 0.01 -7.73 9.22
N GLU A 56 -0.28 -6.43 9.34
CA GLU A 56 0.23 -5.40 8.42
C GLU A 56 1.74 -5.21 8.52
N ARG A 57 2.32 -5.33 9.70
CA ARG A 57 3.76 -5.18 9.87
C ARG A 57 4.52 -6.31 9.18
N SER A 58 4.10 -7.54 9.37
CA SER A 58 4.70 -8.70 8.70
C SER A 58 4.43 -8.67 7.19
N ALA A 59 3.26 -8.19 6.77
CA ALA A 59 2.93 -7.97 5.36
C ALA A 59 3.88 -6.99 4.68
N ALA A 60 4.19 -5.86 5.35
CA ALA A 60 5.09 -4.85 4.82
C ALA A 60 6.52 -5.37 4.66
N TYR A 61 7.05 -6.11 5.64
CA TYR A 61 8.36 -6.74 5.54
C TYR A 61 8.41 -7.86 4.50
N PHE A 62 7.33 -8.60 4.34
CA PHE A 62 7.20 -9.59 3.27
C PHE A 62 7.21 -8.91 1.89
N ALA A 63 6.47 -7.81 1.71
CA ALA A 63 6.47 -7.02 0.49
C ALA A 63 7.85 -6.40 0.20
N LEU A 64 8.55 -5.93 1.24
CA LEU A 64 9.94 -5.44 1.14
C LEU A 64 10.88 -6.52 0.59
N GLY A 65 10.78 -7.74 1.12
CA GLY A 65 11.56 -8.88 0.63
C GLY A 65 11.27 -9.21 -0.83
N LEU A 66 10.00 -9.24 -1.24
CA LEU A 66 9.59 -9.45 -2.62
C LEU A 66 10.12 -8.36 -3.57
N ALA A 67 10.01 -7.08 -3.15
CA ALA A 67 10.49 -5.96 -3.95
C ALA A 67 11.99 -6.00 -4.15
N ARG A 68 12.74 -6.35 -3.09
CA ARG A 68 14.20 -6.48 -3.13
C ARG A 68 14.65 -7.63 -4.05
N GLU A 69 14.03 -8.81 -3.94
CA GLU A 69 14.42 -9.99 -4.73
C GLU A 69 14.00 -9.88 -6.20
N SER A 70 12.85 -9.26 -6.47
CA SER A 70 12.34 -9.12 -7.83
C SER A 70 12.88 -7.89 -8.57
N GLU A 71 13.49 -6.94 -7.85
CA GLU A 71 13.91 -5.61 -8.35
C GLU A 71 12.76 -4.85 -9.03
N ARG A 72 11.51 -5.06 -8.54
CA ARG A 72 10.29 -4.43 -9.05
C ARG A 72 9.50 -3.81 -7.92
N ALA A 73 8.70 -2.82 -8.27
CA ALA A 73 7.75 -2.25 -7.34
C ALA A 73 6.74 -3.31 -6.87
N VAL A 74 6.60 -3.44 -5.55
CA VAL A 74 5.62 -4.28 -4.88
C VAL A 74 4.73 -3.42 -4.01
N ALA A 75 3.41 -3.59 -4.15
CA ALA A 75 2.46 -2.85 -3.33
C ALA A 75 1.98 -3.66 -2.13
N VAL A 76 1.95 -3.00 -0.95
CA VAL A 76 1.24 -3.48 0.23
C VAL A 76 -0.04 -2.65 0.41
N ILE A 77 -1.18 -3.33 0.44
CA ILE A 77 -2.52 -2.74 0.53
C ILE A 77 -3.06 -2.93 1.94
N THR A 78 -3.43 -1.83 2.60
CA THR A 78 -4.04 -1.88 3.93
C THR A 78 -5.30 -1.04 4.02
N THR A 79 -6.10 -1.32 5.04
CA THR A 79 -7.20 -0.47 5.45
C THR A 79 -6.69 0.79 6.16
N SER A 80 -7.59 1.63 6.64
CA SER A 80 -7.28 2.92 7.29
C SER A 80 -6.83 2.78 8.74
N GLY A 81 -6.37 3.87 9.32
CA GLY A 81 -6.08 4.00 10.74
C GLY A 81 -4.74 3.38 11.14
N THR A 82 -4.70 2.68 12.27
CA THR A 82 -3.47 2.08 12.81
C THR A 82 -2.87 0.97 11.95
N ALA A 83 -3.64 0.37 11.04
CA ALA A 83 -3.13 -0.52 10.01
C ALA A 83 -1.99 0.12 9.21
N VAL A 84 -2.17 1.40 8.83
CA VAL A 84 -1.15 2.19 8.12
C VAL A 84 0.11 2.38 8.96
N ALA A 85 -0.04 2.69 10.25
CA ALA A 85 1.09 2.91 11.16
C ALA A 85 1.98 1.67 11.30
N ASN A 86 1.42 0.48 11.18
CA ASN A 86 2.17 -0.79 11.23
C ASN A 86 3.15 -0.97 10.05
N LEU A 87 2.95 -0.27 8.94
CA LEU A 87 3.87 -0.32 7.79
C LEU A 87 5.16 0.47 8.02
N HIS A 88 5.16 1.43 8.97
CA HIS A 88 6.22 2.43 9.12
C HIS A 88 7.64 1.83 9.18
N PRO A 89 7.93 0.80 9.98
CA PRO A 89 9.28 0.24 10.04
C PRO A 89 9.79 -0.25 8.68
N ALA A 90 8.96 -0.98 7.93
CA ALA A 90 9.34 -1.50 6.63
C ALA A 90 9.48 -0.39 5.57
N MET A 91 8.66 0.67 5.65
CA MET A 91 8.77 1.83 4.75
C MET A 91 10.09 2.58 4.95
N LEU A 92 10.56 2.72 6.20
CA LEU A 92 11.87 3.31 6.47
C LEU A 92 13.02 2.42 5.97
N GLU A 93 12.96 1.11 6.21
CA GLU A 93 13.94 0.16 5.66
C GLU A 93 13.99 0.23 4.13
N ALA A 94 12.82 0.26 3.47
CA ALA A 94 12.73 0.40 2.02
C ALA A 94 13.37 1.69 1.53
N HIS A 95 13.11 2.83 2.22
CA HIS A 95 13.72 4.11 1.89
C HIS A 95 15.25 4.05 1.97
N HIS A 96 15.80 3.60 3.11
CA HIS A 96 17.25 3.55 3.31
C HIS A 96 17.95 2.53 2.41
N ALA A 97 17.26 1.48 2.02
CA ALA A 97 17.80 0.45 1.11
C ALA A 97 17.55 0.73 -0.38
N GLY A 98 16.82 1.80 -0.73
CA GLY A 98 16.46 2.11 -2.11
C GLY A 98 15.56 1.04 -2.75
N VAL A 99 14.66 0.40 -1.96
CA VAL A 99 13.78 -0.67 -2.43
C VAL A 99 12.40 -0.10 -2.80
N PRO A 100 11.85 -0.43 -3.98
CA PRO A 100 10.58 0.11 -4.44
C PRO A 100 9.37 -0.55 -3.74
N LEU A 101 9.18 -0.23 -2.47
CA LEU A 101 8.04 -0.66 -1.66
C LEU A 101 6.94 0.41 -1.68
N ILE A 102 5.76 0.05 -2.16
CA ILE A 102 4.63 0.96 -2.31
C ILE A 102 3.58 0.68 -1.24
N ALA A 103 3.29 1.64 -0.38
CA ALA A 103 2.16 1.57 0.54
C ALA A 103 0.90 2.15 -0.14
N LEU A 104 -0.07 1.31 -0.46
CA LEU A 104 -1.42 1.70 -0.91
C LEU A 104 -2.37 1.63 0.27
N THR A 105 -2.67 2.77 0.87
CA THR A 105 -3.45 2.82 2.10
C THR A 105 -4.83 3.40 1.85
N ALA A 106 -5.86 2.61 2.13
CA ALA A 106 -7.22 3.11 2.03
C ALA A 106 -7.53 4.09 3.16
N ASP A 107 -8.22 5.18 2.85
CA ASP A 107 -8.60 6.19 3.81
C ASP A 107 -10.09 6.54 3.70
N ARG A 108 -10.59 7.24 4.69
CA ARG A 108 -11.92 7.84 4.64
C ARG A 108 -11.90 9.11 3.82
N PRO A 109 -13.03 9.47 3.19
CA PRO A 109 -13.14 10.74 2.49
C PRO A 109 -13.07 11.92 3.50
N ALA A 110 -12.68 13.08 2.99
CA ALA A 110 -12.36 14.26 3.81
C ALA A 110 -13.48 14.66 4.80
N GLU A 111 -14.74 14.46 4.42
CA GLU A 111 -15.90 14.77 5.27
C GLU A 111 -16.01 13.91 6.54
N LEU A 112 -15.27 12.82 6.61
CA LEU A 112 -15.21 11.94 7.80
C LEU A 112 -13.96 12.16 8.66
N HIS A 113 -13.10 13.09 8.28
CA HIS A 113 -11.94 13.45 9.10
C HIS A 113 -12.30 14.43 10.20
N GLY A 114 -11.66 14.31 11.37
CA GLY A 114 -11.83 15.23 12.48
C GLY A 114 -13.15 15.14 13.26
N ILE A 115 -14.06 14.25 12.89
CA ILE A 115 -15.39 14.09 13.54
C ILE A 115 -15.50 12.83 14.42
N GLY A 116 -14.38 12.17 14.71
CA GLY A 116 -14.38 10.94 15.52
C GLY A 116 -14.88 9.71 14.77
N ALA A 117 -14.85 9.70 13.42
CA ALA A 117 -15.22 8.53 12.64
C ALA A 117 -14.31 7.32 12.99
N ASN A 118 -14.93 6.14 13.08
CA ASN A 118 -14.22 4.91 13.49
C ASN A 118 -12.99 4.64 12.63
N GLN A 119 -11.86 4.28 13.28
CA GLN A 119 -10.61 3.87 12.64
C GLN A 119 -10.07 4.94 11.65
N THR A 120 -10.13 6.21 12.04
CA THR A 120 -9.65 7.36 11.26
C THR A 120 -8.47 8.01 11.98
N THR A 121 -7.42 8.33 11.22
CA THR A 121 -6.26 9.09 11.69
C THR A 121 -5.72 9.95 10.54
N VAL A 122 -4.75 10.81 10.82
CA VAL A 122 -4.02 11.53 9.78
C VAL A 122 -3.04 10.56 9.14
N GLN A 123 -3.33 10.12 7.91
CA GLN A 123 -2.52 9.12 7.21
C GLN A 123 -1.49 9.74 6.26
N GLN A 124 -1.83 10.86 5.63
CA GLN A 124 -0.90 11.58 4.77
C GLN A 124 0.35 11.99 5.54
N GLY A 125 1.53 11.64 5.00
CA GLY A 125 2.81 11.94 5.65
C GLY A 125 3.12 11.13 6.90
N LEU A 126 2.35 10.08 7.19
CA LEU A 126 2.52 9.26 8.41
C LEU A 126 3.92 8.63 8.52
N PHE A 127 4.57 8.36 7.40
CA PHE A 127 5.92 7.78 7.38
C PHE A 127 7.05 8.84 7.46
N GLY A 128 6.69 10.09 7.76
CA GLY A 128 7.63 11.20 7.90
C GLY A 128 8.16 11.74 6.58
N PRO A 129 9.13 12.66 6.63
CA PRO A 129 9.62 13.37 5.44
C PRO A 129 10.52 12.50 4.53
N LEU A 130 10.97 11.34 5.00
CA LEU A 130 11.85 10.46 4.24
C LEU A 130 11.11 9.63 3.18
N VAL A 131 9.82 9.35 3.41
CA VAL A 131 8.99 8.58 2.48
C VAL A 131 8.04 9.55 1.78
N PRO A 132 8.23 9.82 0.48
CA PRO A 132 7.32 10.66 -0.28
C PRO A 132 5.89 10.12 -0.21
N SER A 133 4.91 11.02 -0.12
CA SER A 133 3.50 10.63 -0.03
C SER A 133 2.60 11.54 -0.85
N ALA A 134 1.57 10.94 -1.45
CA ALA A 134 0.50 11.65 -2.13
C ALA A 134 -0.86 11.12 -1.66
N THR A 135 -1.91 11.91 -1.87
CA THR A 135 -3.28 11.51 -1.57
C THR A 135 -4.16 11.70 -2.78
N LEU A 136 -4.94 10.67 -3.15
CA LEU A 136 -6.01 10.80 -4.12
C LEU A 136 -7.36 10.95 -3.38
N PRO A 137 -8.17 11.94 -3.79
CA PRO A 137 -9.48 12.16 -3.18
C PRO A 137 -10.45 11.02 -3.51
N ALA A 138 -11.49 10.89 -2.68
CA ALA A 138 -12.53 9.88 -2.93
C ALA A 138 -13.29 10.20 -4.23
N PRO A 139 -13.32 9.26 -5.19
CA PRO A 139 -14.00 9.49 -6.44
C PRO A 139 -15.53 9.58 -6.26
N ALA A 140 -16.17 10.35 -7.13
CA ALA A 140 -17.62 10.42 -7.27
C ALA A 140 -18.08 9.79 -8.58
N GLU A 141 -19.39 9.61 -8.73
CA GLU A 141 -19.97 9.10 -9.98
C GLU A 141 -19.75 10.11 -11.11
N GLY A 142 -19.16 9.64 -12.21
CA GLY A 142 -18.88 10.46 -13.39
C GLY A 142 -17.55 11.24 -13.35
N ASP A 143 -16.76 11.10 -12.30
CA ASP A 143 -15.42 11.72 -12.24
C ASP A 143 -14.50 11.14 -13.33
N ASP A 144 -13.61 11.99 -13.83
CA ASP A 144 -12.46 11.54 -14.61
C ASP A 144 -11.44 10.87 -13.66
N LEU A 145 -11.14 9.62 -13.92
CA LEU A 145 -10.19 8.83 -13.14
C LEU A 145 -8.76 8.86 -13.73
N GLY A 146 -8.45 9.88 -14.55
CA GLY A 146 -7.14 10.06 -15.16
C GLY A 146 -6.00 10.09 -14.14
N ASP A 147 -6.19 10.77 -13.00
CA ASP A 147 -5.20 10.85 -11.91
C ASP A 147 -4.94 9.49 -11.26
N TRP A 148 -5.98 8.68 -11.07
CA TRP A 148 -5.84 7.32 -10.54
C TRP A 148 -5.03 6.42 -11.49
N ARG A 149 -5.30 6.54 -12.80
CA ARG A 149 -4.56 5.82 -13.83
C ARG A 149 -3.12 6.28 -13.92
N ALA A 150 -2.89 7.59 -13.91
CA ALA A 150 -1.55 8.18 -13.94
C ALA A 150 -0.72 7.77 -12.72
N ALA A 151 -1.31 7.82 -11.51
CA ALA A 151 -0.67 7.35 -10.30
C ALA A 151 -0.28 5.87 -10.41
N GLY A 152 -1.17 5.01 -10.87
CA GLY A 152 -0.87 3.58 -11.05
C GLY A 152 0.32 3.33 -11.99
N ALA A 153 0.40 4.05 -13.10
CA ALA A 153 1.52 3.95 -14.04
C ALA A 153 2.85 4.38 -13.39
N LEU A 154 2.84 5.50 -12.67
CA LEU A 154 4.02 6.02 -11.97
C LEU A 154 4.52 5.09 -10.85
N LEU A 155 3.61 4.43 -10.12
CA LEU A 155 4.00 3.52 -9.04
C LEU A 155 4.77 2.29 -9.54
N ALA A 156 4.55 1.86 -10.76
CA ALA A 156 5.26 0.73 -11.35
C ALA A 156 6.74 1.06 -11.63
N ASP A 157 7.04 2.32 -11.90
CA ASP A 157 8.39 2.84 -12.19
C ASP A 157 9.07 3.46 -10.95
N ALA A 158 8.48 3.30 -9.76
CA ALA A 158 9.04 3.86 -8.54
C ALA A 158 10.43 3.29 -8.26
N ALA A 159 11.39 4.17 -7.98
CA ALA A 159 12.77 3.79 -7.68
C ALA A 159 13.02 3.54 -6.17
N GLY A 160 12.03 3.78 -5.31
CA GLY A 160 12.14 3.63 -3.86
C GLY A 160 10.79 3.57 -3.16
N ALA A 161 10.82 3.71 -1.83
CA ALA A 161 9.62 3.68 -1.01
C ALA A 161 8.69 4.87 -1.33
N PHE A 162 7.40 4.58 -1.47
CA PHE A 162 6.38 5.60 -1.71
C PHE A 162 5.06 5.27 -1.00
N HIS A 163 4.38 6.29 -0.51
CA HIS A 163 3.07 6.16 0.12
C HIS A 163 1.98 6.84 -0.71
N LEU A 164 1.02 6.08 -1.20
CA LEU A 164 -0.18 6.60 -1.83
C LEU A 164 -1.39 6.37 -0.92
N ASN A 165 -1.92 7.45 -0.37
CA ASN A 165 -3.12 7.45 0.46
C ASN A 165 -4.36 7.61 -0.43
N LEU A 166 -5.32 6.70 -0.33
CA LEU A 166 -6.44 6.55 -1.25
C LEU A 166 -7.76 6.71 -0.50
N ALA A 167 -8.40 7.84 -0.64
CA ALA A 167 -9.71 8.06 -0.03
C ALA A 167 -10.80 7.30 -0.80
N PHE A 168 -11.65 6.60 -0.07
CA PHE A 168 -12.79 5.89 -0.64
C PHE A 168 -14.09 6.22 0.10
N ARG A 169 -15.14 6.47 -0.69
CA ARG A 169 -16.51 6.67 -0.21
C ARG A 169 -17.33 5.40 -0.51
N GLU A 170 -18.29 5.10 0.33
CA GLU A 170 -19.23 4.02 0.07
C GLU A 170 -20.12 4.31 -1.17
N PRO A 171 -20.50 3.26 -1.92
CA PRO A 171 -20.25 1.83 -1.69
C PRO A 171 -18.83 1.40 -2.04
N LEU A 172 -18.21 0.56 -1.17
CA LEU A 172 -16.84 0.06 -1.32
C LEU A 172 -16.75 -1.23 -2.12
N SER A 173 -17.89 -1.84 -2.39
CA SER A 173 -18.01 -3.12 -3.10
C SER A 173 -19.07 -3.06 -4.18
N GLY A 174 -18.98 -4.02 -5.09
CA GLY A 174 -19.88 -4.19 -6.21
C GLY A 174 -19.35 -5.26 -7.16
N PRO A 175 -19.99 -5.47 -8.32
CA PRO A 175 -19.47 -6.36 -9.33
C PRO A 175 -18.15 -5.81 -9.90
N VAL A 176 -17.06 -6.56 -9.77
CA VAL A 176 -15.79 -6.21 -10.39
C VAL A 176 -15.91 -6.48 -11.91
N PRO A 177 -15.51 -5.53 -12.76
CA PRO A 177 -15.52 -5.77 -14.21
C PRO A 177 -14.49 -6.84 -14.57
N ALA A 178 -14.78 -7.65 -15.58
CA ALA A 178 -13.83 -8.60 -16.11
C ALA A 178 -12.59 -7.88 -16.65
N LEU A 179 -11.41 -8.32 -16.24
CA LEU A 179 -10.13 -7.73 -16.64
C LEU A 179 -9.41 -8.54 -17.73
N ASP A 180 -10.08 -9.58 -18.25
CA ASP A 180 -9.56 -10.39 -19.36
C ASP A 180 -9.20 -9.52 -20.58
N GLY A 181 -7.95 -9.65 -21.05
CA GLY A 181 -7.43 -8.85 -22.17
C GLY A 181 -7.08 -7.40 -21.85
N ARG A 182 -7.39 -6.91 -20.65
CA ARG A 182 -7.01 -5.54 -20.21
C ARG A 182 -5.59 -5.46 -19.66
N VAL A 183 -5.03 -6.57 -19.21
CA VAL A 183 -3.71 -6.67 -18.56
C VAL A 183 -2.86 -7.77 -19.19
N PRO A 184 -1.51 -7.68 -19.13
CA PRO A 184 -0.63 -8.78 -19.51
C PRO A 184 -0.81 -9.94 -18.54
N ARG A 185 -0.59 -11.17 -19.02
CA ARG A 185 -0.71 -12.41 -18.24
C ARG A 185 0.65 -13.10 -18.14
N PRO A 186 1.56 -12.64 -17.27
CA PRO A 186 2.88 -13.24 -17.12
C PRO A 186 2.87 -14.61 -16.42
N PHE A 187 1.76 -14.95 -15.75
CA PHE A 187 1.61 -16.20 -15.01
C PHE A 187 0.59 -17.12 -15.69
N ALA A 188 0.86 -18.43 -15.74
CA ALA A 188 -0.15 -19.40 -16.13
C ALA A 188 -1.23 -19.46 -15.03
N ALA A 189 -2.48 -19.74 -15.45
CA ALA A 189 -3.55 -19.98 -14.49
C ALA A 189 -3.17 -21.18 -13.61
N GLY A 190 -2.90 -20.94 -12.32
CA GLY A 190 -2.44 -21.96 -11.39
C GLY A 190 -1.00 -21.83 -10.90
N ASP A 191 -0.19 -20.91 -11.46
CA ASP A 191 1.14 -20.56 -10.91
C ASP A 191 1.06 -19.70 -9.63
N ALA A 192 -0.05 -19.76 -8.91
CA ALA A 192 -0.14 -19.24 -7.56
C ALA A 192 1.02 -19.86 -6.76
N VAL A 193 1.95 -19.03 -6.30
CA VAL A 193 3.06 -19.46 -5.45
C VAL A 193 2.48 -20.27 -4.32
N GLY A 194 2.84 -21.54 -4.25
CA GLY A 194 2.24 -22.56 -3.43
C GLY A 194 1.92 -22.09 -2.03
N ALA A 195 0.70 -22.33 -1.66
CA ALA A 195 0.26 -22.42 -0.27
C ALA A 195 0.88 -23.70 0.38
N ASP A 196 2.18 -23.87 0.25
CA ASP A 196 2.92 -24.97 0.86
C ASP A 196 4.14 -24.45 1.61
N ALA A 197 3.83 -23.65 2.64
CA ALA A 197 4.72 -23.44 3.75
C ALA A 197 3.98 -23.90 5.01
N THR A 198 3.63 -25.16 5.09
CA THR A 198 3.60 -25.89 6.34
C THR A 198 5.05 -26.00 6.78
N ALA A 199 5.59 -24.91 7.35
CA ALA A 199 6.79 -24.99 8.15
C ALA A 199 6.43 -25.89 9.34
N GLU A 200 6.88 -27.13 9.30
CA GLU A 200 7.01 -27.95 10.50
C GLU A 200 7.85 -27.14 11.50
N HIS A 201 7.18 -26.66 12.52
CA HIS A 201 7.84 -26.02 13.65
C HIS A 201 8.52 -27.14 14.44
N ASP A 202 9.82 -27.25 14.29
CA ASP A 202 10.67 -28.05 15.17
C ASP A 202 10.81 -27.27 16.50
N ASP A 203 10.05 -27.72 17.51
CA ASP A 203 9.99 -27.14 18.86
C ASP A 203 11.23 -27.45 19.71
N GLY A 204 12.41 -27.24 19.16
CA GLY A 204 13.71 -27.46 19.83
C GLY A 204 14.37 -26.21 20.42
N ALA A 205 13.68 -25.25 21.01
CA ALA A 205 14.32 -24.09 21.66
C ALA A 205 13.98 -24.00 23.15
N THR A 206 14.98 -24.26 23.99
CA THR A 206 15.00 -24.03 25.44
C THR A 206 14.90 -22.51 25.73
N PRO A 207 14.09 -22.07 26.72
CA PRO A 207 13.94 -20.63 27.00
C PRO A 207 15.17 -20.06 27.72
N ALA A 208 15.75 -19.02 27.12
CA ALA A 208 16.77 -18.19 27.77
C ALA A 208 16.10 -17.18 28.71
N THR A 209 16.56 -17.17 29.94
CA THR A 209 16.14 -16.26 31.03
C THR A 209 16.51 -14.82 30.72
N ALA A 210 15.52 -13.94 30.56
CA ALA A 210 15.74 -12.50 30.39
C ALA A 210 15.84 -11.78 31.74
N ALA A 211 16.93 -11.03 31.92
CA ALA A 211 17.11 -10.13 33.05
C ALA A 211 16.32 -8.82 32.85
N ALA A 212 15.59 -8.42 33.89
CA ALA A 212 14.79 -7.20 33.90
C ALA A 212 15.68 -5.95 34.06
N GLY A 213 15.58 -5.04 33.10
CA GLY A 213 16.14 -3.68 33.18
C GLY A 213 15.03 -2.66 33.42
N THR A 214 15.24 -1.78 34.39
CA THR A 214 14.33 -0.73 34.87
C THR A 214 14.16 0.40 33.83
N PRO A 215 12.97 0.98 33.64
CA PRO A 215 12.77 2.08 32.69
C PRO A 215 13.19 3.43 33.29
N ALA A 216 13.86 4.25 32.48
CA ALA A 216 14.12 5.66 32.77
C ALA A 216 12.97 6.53 32.27
N ASP A 217 12.48 7.38 33.18
CA ASP A 217 11.42 8.37 33.00
C ASP A 217 11.95 9.56 32.18
N GLY A 218 11.22 9.99 31.16
CA GLY A 218 11.58 11.13 30.32
C GLY A 218 10.38 11.70 29.58
N THR A 219 9.57 12.50 30.27
CA THR A 219 8.49 13.30 29.69
C THR A 219 9.04 14.48 28.90
N ALA A 220 8.84 14.48 27.57
CA ALA A 220 8.92 15.70 26.77
C ALA A 220 7.61 15.86 25.96
N ALA A 221 6.87 16.91 26.29
CA ALA A 221 5.67 17.32 25.59
C ALA A 221 6.02 17.94 24.23
N ALA A 222 5.49 17.39 23.14
CA ALA A 222 5.59 17.98 21.81
C ALA A 222 4.35 18.81 21.50
N THR A 223 4.56 20.08 21.14
CA THR A 223 3.56 21.02 20.66
C THR A 223 3.11 20.63 19.24
N PRO A 224 1.82 20.67 18.87
CA PRO A 224 1.40 20.39 17.51
C PRO A 224 1.76 21.55 16.58
N ALA A 225 2.46 21.23 15.49
CA ALA A 225 2.68 22.16 14.38
C ALA A 225 1.45 22.15 13.47
N ASP A 226 0.87 23.31 13.29
CA ASP A 226 -0.20 23.61 12.34
C ASP A 226 0.41 23.62 10.93
N GLY A 227 0.12 22.59 10.14
CA GLY A 227 0.66 22.41 8.79
C GLY A 227 -0.43 21.97 7.82
N THR A 228 -1.18 22.94 7.26
CA THR A 228 -1.95 22.75 6.03
C THR A 228 -0.97 22.54 4.88
N ALA A 229 -0.58 21.28 4.62
CA ALA A 229 0.18 20.93 3.43
C ALA A 229 -0.76 20.99 2.21
N ALA A 230 -0.46 21.87 1.27
CA ALA A 230 -1.11 21.94 -0.04
C ALA A 230 -0.99 20.59 -0.75
N ALA A 231 -2.05 20.17 -1.43
CA ALA A 231 -2.05 18.99 -2.26
C ALA A 231 -0.96 19.16 -3.35
N THR A 232 0.11 18.39 -3.24
CA THR A 232 1.19 18.37 -4.23
C THR A 232 0.82 17.33 -5.29
N ASP A 233 1.04 17.67 -6.56
CA ASP A 233 0.79 16.77 -7.69
C ASP A 233 1.55 15.45 -7.48
N PRO A 234 0.88 14.29 -7.55
CA PRO A 234 1.52 12.98 -7.43
C PRO A 234 2.70 12.79 -8.40
N ALA A 235 2.63 13.39 -9.60
CA ALA A 235 3.67 13.31 -10.61
C ALA A 235 4.95 14.08 -10.19
N GLU A 236 4.81 15.25 -9.56
CA GLU A 236 5.95 16.03 -9.05
C GLU A 236 6.65 15.31 -7.89
N LEU A 237 5.91 14.64 -7.00
CA LEU A 237 6.48 13.92 -5.87
C LEU A 237 7.24 12.65 -6.28
N LEU A 238 6.73 11.92 -7.27
CA LEU A 238 7.41 10.74 -7.81
C LEU A 238 8.65 11.10 -8.64
N ALA A 239 8.62 12.19 -9.40
CA ALA A 239 9.78 12.71 -10.12
C ALA A 239 10.90 13.15 -9.15
N ALA A 240 10.54 13.76 -8.02
CA ALA A 240 11.49 14.16 -6.98
C ALA A 240 12.15 12.97 -6.27
N SER A 241 11.48 11.81 -6.16
CA SER A 241 12.07 10.62 -5.55
C SER A 241 13.12 9.92 -6.41
N GLY A 242 13.08 10.09 -7.74
CA GLY A 242 14.08 9.56 -8.66
C GLY A 242 15.40 10.34 -8.69
N GLY A 243 15.43 11.58 -8.21
CA GLY A 243 16.61 12.45 -8.22
C GLY A 243 17.62 12.24 -7.09
N LEU A 244 17.32 11.39 -6.10
CA LEU A 244 18.19 11.15 -4.93
C LEU A 244 19.20 10.00 -5.12
N SER A 245 19.23 9.36 -6.28
CA SER A 245 20.13 8.21 -6.54
C SER A 245 21.47 8.58 -7.19
N GLU A 246 21.78 9.85 -7.48
CA GLU A 246 23.03 10.24 -8.17
C GLU A 246 24.16 10.74 -7.25
N GLU A 247 23.97 10.73 -5.92
CA GLU A 247 25.06 11.09 -5.00
C GLU A 247 25.38 9.94 -4.00
N ARG A 248 25.92 8.84 -4.51
CA ARG A 248 26.79 7.91 -3.76
C ARG A 248 27.83 7.25 -4.64
#